data_8e3c61dce0a8b5193c45f9901b35ee9f
#
_entry.id   8e3c61dce0a8b5193c45f9901b35ee9f
#
_cell.length_a   1.000
_cell.length_b   1.000
_cell.length_c   1.000
_cell.angle_alpha   90.00
_cell.angle_beta   90.00
_cell.angle_gamma   90.00
#
_symmetry.space_group_name_H-M   'P 1'
#
loop_
_entity.id
_entity.type
_entity.pdbx_description
1 polymer ?
#
loop_
_entity_poly.entity_id
_entity_poly.type
_entity_poly.pdbx_seq_one_letter_code
_entity_poly.pdbx_strand_id
1 'polypeptide(L)'
;LLAHGQSQTSTITPEQKKIFKEKFCIAEETVSKNLKKMVSNDKDIDVNELLESLNEVVTKADNTVNLCVLLSKMKENASGLYTHSVNVALWGQILAGWMGYREDMIEKVAITGILHDIGILKFTQNELDDFSFHKELEMGAFSKHSMYGYELVKNKDLDQSIKQAVLTHHEHADGSGFPLGVDNKSLNPIQRVIEIADVYDTLLMREPGFKRMSPFEVLIHLNEVEGNKYDPSALLIFTSRLAQTFIQCRVRLNNGQEGKIVLFNKYSILRPLIQVGSGFVDLALRKDLNIVELLD
;
A
#
# COMPACT_ATOMS: atom_id res chain seq x y z
N LEU A 1 12.00 7.13 13.03
CA LEU A 1 11.36 5.85 13.43
C LEU A 1 11.43 4.76 12.38
N LEU A 2 11.57 5.10 11.09
CA LEU A 2 11.62 4.14 9.97
C LEU A 2 13.03 3.60 9.66
N ALA A 3 14.08 4.08 10.32
CA ALA A 3 15.48 3.71 10.07
C ALA A 3 16.04 2.84 11.19
N HIS A 4 16.43 1.61 10.82
CA HIS A 4 17.31 0.69 11.55
C HIS A 4 16.85 0.13 12.90
N GLY A 5 16.25 -1.05 12.85
CA GLY A 5 16.15 -1.96 13.98
C GLY A 5 15.43 -3.23 13.56
N GLN A 6 16.12 -4.37 13.58
CA GLN A 6 15.47 -5.68 13.63
C GLN A 6 14.77 -5.78 15.00
N SER A 7 13.61 -5.17 15.14
CA SER A 7 12.77 -5.38 16.32
C SER A 7 11.94 -6.64 16.10
N GLN A 8 12.09 -7.58 17.01
CA GLN A 8 11.21 -8.75 17.12
C GLN A 8 9.75 -8.26 17.18
N THR A 9 8.82 -9.01 16.58
CA THR A 9 7.39 -8.77 16.73
C THR A 9 7.05 -8.73 18.22
N SER A 10 6.81 -7.53 18.74
CA SER A 10 6.16 -7.41 20.05
C SER A 10 4.70 -7.84 19.85
N THR A 11 4.17 -8.63 20.80
CA THR A 11 2.77 -9.04 20.73
C THR A 11 1.88 -7.79 20.75
N ILE A 12 1.19 -7.52 19.64
CA ILE A 12 0.29 -6.38 19.53
C ILE A 12 -0.92 -6.62 20.45
N THR A 13 -1.09 -5.79 21.46
CA THR A 13 -2.19 -5.93 22.43
C THR A 13 -3.52 -5.48 21.83
N PRO A 14 -4.67 -5.97 22.38
CA PRO A 14 -6.00 -5.46 21.97
C PRO A 14 -6.14 -3.94 22.13
N GLU A 15 -5.53 -3.37 23.17
CA GLU A 15 -5.54 -1.92 23.40
C GLU A 15 -4.75 -1.16 22.32
N GLN A 16 -3.58 -1.65 21.94
CA GLN A 16 -2.81 -1.08 20.83
C GLN A 16 -3.60 -1.11 19.50
N LYS A 17 -4.28 -2.24 19.20
CA LYS A 17 -5.16 -2.34 18.02
C LYS A 17 -6.27 -1.30 18.04
N LYS A 18 -6.90 -1.08 19.20
CA LYS A 18 -7.96 -0.10 19.37
C LYS A 18 -7.45 1.32 19.15
N ILE A 19 -6.37 1.71 19.83
CA ILE A 19 -5.76 3.05 19.70
C ILE A 19 -5.31 3.30 18.24
N PHE A 20 -4.69 2.30 17.61
CA PHE A 20 -4.27 2.40 16.22
C PHE A 20 -5.47 2.67 15.30
N LYS A 21 -6.57 1.92 15.47
CA LYS A 21 -7.80 2.11 14.70
C LYS A 21 -8.41 3.50 14.90
N GLU A 22 -8.44 4.00 16.14
CA GLU A 22 -8.93 5.36 16.45
C GLU A 22 -8.11 6.43 15.71
N LYS A 23 -6.76 6.32 15.75
CA LYS A 23 -5.88 7.27 15.05
C LYS A 23 -5.99 7.16 13.53
N PHE A 24 -6.18 5.96 13.01
CA PHE A 24 -6.41 5.74 11.60
C PHE A 24 -7.72 6.41 11.13
N CYS A 25 -8.82 6.27 11.87
CA CYS A 25 -10.08 6.94 11.55
C CYS A 25 -9.94 8.48 11.57
N ILE A 26 -9.18 9.04 12.52
CA ILE A 26 -8.88 10.48 12.55
C ILE A 26 -8.11 10.90 11.28
N ALA A 27 -7.13 10.11 10.85
CA ALA A 27 -6.40 10.39 9.61
C ALA A 27 -7.32 10.34 8.38
N GLU A 28 -8.23 9.35 8.29
CA GLU A 28 -9.24 9.28 7.22
C GLU A 28 -10.14 10.53 7.18
N GLU A 29 -10.64 10.97 8.34
CA GLU A 29 -11.47 12.18 8.45
C GLU A 29 -10.70 13.42 8.02
N THR A 30 -9.42 13.54 8.43
CA THR A 30 -8.53 14.64 8.06
C THR A 30 -8.28 14.67 6.56
N VAL A 31 -7.98 13.52 5.96
CA VAL A 31 -7.81 13.38 4.50
C VAL A 31 -9.11 13.75 3.78
N SER A 32 -10.25 13.17 4.18
CA SER A 32 -11.56 13.46 3.60
C SER A 32 -11.88 14.96 3.62
N LYS A 33 -11.66 15.62 4.75
CA LYS A 33 -11.88 17.06 4.93
C LYS A 33 -11.02 17.90 3.98
N ASN A 34 -9.72 17.59 3.88
CA ASN A 34 -8.77 18.31 3.04
C ASN A 34 -9.08 18.13 1.55
N LEU A 35 -9.29 16.88 1.10
CA LEU A 35 -9.59 16.58 -0.30
C LEU A 35 -10.92 17.21 -0.75
N LYS A 36 -11.97 17.11 0.06
CA LYS A 36 -13.27 17.76 -0.23
C LYS A 36 -13.13 19.28 -0.34
N LYS A 37 -12.34 19.94 0.52
CA LYS A 37 -12.09 21.38 0.45
C LYS A 37 -11.35 21.77 -0.84
N MET A 38 -10.36 20.97 -1.26
CA MET A 38 -9.65 21.21 -2.50
C MET A 38 -10.60 21.14 -3.70
N VAL A 39 -11.43 20.09 -3.77
CA VAL A 39 -12.34 19.89 -4.91
C VAL A 39 -13.48 20.89 -4.94
N SER A 40 -14.10 21.20 -3.79
CA SER A 40 -15.31 22.05 -3.74
C SER A 40 -15.04 23.55 -3.72
N ASN A 41 -13.92 23.96 -3.10
CA ASN A 41 -13.62 25.36 -2.83
C ASN A 41 -12.35 25.86 -3.52
N ASP A 42 -11.71 25.01 -4.31
CA ASP A 42 -10.41 25.30 -4.96
C ASP A 42 -9.31 25.77 -4.00
N LYS A 43 -9.34 25.30 -2.74
CA LYS A 43 -8.35 25.63 -1.71
C LYS A 43 -7.19 24.65 -1.72
N ASP A 44 -6.03 25.13 -1.26
CA ASP A 44 -4.90 24.25 -0.99
C ASP A 44 -5.20 23.33 0.19
N ILE A 45 -4.55 22.16 0.19
CA ILE A 45 -4.56 21.24 1.35
C ILE A 45 -3.64 21.79 2.45
N ASP A 46 -3.95 21.46 3.67
CA ASP A 46 -3.02 21.67 4.80
C ASP A 46 -2.07 20.47 4.90
N VAL A 47 -0.89 20.62 4.28
CA VAL A 47 0.14 19.56 4.24
C VAL A 47 0.58 19.17 5.65
N ASN A 48 0.71 20.14 6.57
CA ASN A 48 1.14 19.87 7.93
C ASN A 48 0.07 19.09 8.70
N GLU A 49 -1.22 19.48 8.61
CA GLU A 49 -2.35 18.74 9.22
C GLU A 49 -2.38 17.28 8.72
N LEU A 50 -2.15 17.06 7.43
CA LEU A 50 -2.12 15.71 6.83
C LEU A 50 -0.95 14.88 7.33
N LEU A 51 0.27 15.41 7.29
CA LEU A 51 1.47 14.71 7.76
C LEU A 51 1.41 14.41 9.25
N GLU A 52 0.91 15.34 10.08
CA GLU A 52 0.73 15.13 11.51
C GLU A 52 -0.27 13.99 11.77
N SER A 53 -1.39 13.95 11.06
CA SER A 53 -2.38 12.87 11.20
C SER A 53 -1.81 11.48 10.84
N LEU A 54 -1.00 11.37 9.78
CA LEU A 54 -0.30 10.13 9.44
C LEU A 54 0.75 9.74 10.48
N ASN A 55 1.53 10.71 10.98
CA ASN A 55 2.54 10.47 12.01
C ASN A 55 1.92 9.97 13.31
N GLU A 56 0.74 10.44 13.68
CA GLU A 56 -0.04 9.92 14.80
C GLU A 56 -0.35 8.42 14.63
N VAL A 57 -0.71 7.97 13.42
CA VAL A 57 -0.94 6.54 13.14
C VAL A 57 0.36 5.74 13.28
N VAL A 58 1.45 6.23 12.67
CA VAL A 58 2.77 5.57 12.69
C VAL A 58 3.30 5.42 14.11
N THR A 59 3.18 6.46 14.93
CA THR A 59 3.70 6.43 16.31
C THR A 59 2.96 5.44 17.21
N LYS A 60 1.67 5.16 16.95
CA LYS A 60 0.89 4.19 17.74
C LYS A 60 1.14 2.73 17.36
N ALA A 61 1.86 2.49 16.28
CA ALA A 61 2.32 1.15 15.92
C ALA A 61 3.60 0.71 16.66
N ASP A 62 4.26 1.62 17.38
CA ASP A 62 5.53 1.47 18.10
C ASP A 62 6.75 1.22 17.19
N ASN A 63 6.59 0.44 16.13
CA ASN A 63 7.64 0.14 15.17
C ASN A 63 7.05 -0.26 13.80
N THR A 64 7.91 -0.29 12.78
CA THR A 64 7.50 -0.59 11.39
C THR A 64 6.93 -1.99 11.22
N VAL A 65 7.40 -2.99 11.97
CA VAL A 65 6.87 -4.37 11.90
C VAL A 65 5.41 -4.40 12.35
N ASN A 66 5.13 -3.82 13.51
CA ASN A 66 3.76 -3.71 14.03
C ASN A 66 2.87 -2.90 13.08
N LEU A 67 3.40 -1.80 12.49
CA LEU A 67 2.66 -1.00 11.51
C LEU A 67 2.23 -1.84 10.31
N CYS A 68 3.15 -2.61 9.71
CA CYS A 68 2.84 -3.51 8.60
C CYS A 68 1.76 -4.55 8.97
N VAL A 69 1.87 -5.17 10.14
CA VAL A 69 0.89 -6.16 10.62
C VAL A 69 -0.47 -5.50 10.86
N LEU A 70 -0.51 -4.33 11.50
CA LEU A 70 -1.75 -3.60 11.77
C LEU A 70 -2.43 -3.16 10.47
N LEU A 71 -1.70 -2.57 9.52
CA LEU A 71 -2.25 -2.15 8.22
C LEU A 71 -2.79 -3.36 7.44
N SER A 72 -2.07 -4.48 7.40
CA SER A 72 -2.52 -5.70 6.70
C SER A 72 -3.83 -6.25 7.26
N LYS A 73 -4.13 -5.99 8.54
CA LYS A 73 -5.33 -6.48 9.23
C LYS A 73 -6.51 -5.52 9.23
N MET A 74 -6.25 -4.20 9.11
CA MET A 74 -7.32 -3.18 9.15
C MET A 74 -8.38 -3.37 8.07
N LYS A 75 -8.05 -4.07 6.98
CA LYS A 75 -8.87 -4.21 5.78
C LYS A 75 -10.08 -5.13 5.87
N GLU A 76 -10.33 -5.72 7.01
CA GLU A 76 -11.53 -6.56 7.19
C GLU A 76 -12.84 -5.77 7.15
N ASN A 77 -12.79 -4.46 7.45
CA ASN A 77 -13.98 -3.63 7.64
C ASN A 77 -13.95 -2.25 6.94
N ALA A 78 -12.90 -1.92 6.19
CA ALA A 78 -12.75 -0.60 5.60
C ALA A 78 -12.52 -0.69 4.08
N SER A 79 -13.44 -0.09 3.32
CA SER A 79 -13.31 0.10 1.88
C SER A 79 -13.74 1.53 1.56
N GLY A 80 -13.01 2.21 0.68
CA GLY A 80 -13.35 3.54 0.22
C GLY A 80 -12.12 4.39 -0.10
N LEU A 81 -12.32 5.43 -0.88
CA LEU A 81 -11.27 6.31 -1.39
C LEU A 81 -10.33 6.84 -0.28
N TYR A 82 -10.88 7.33 0.83
CA TYR A 82 -10.06 7.95 1.88
C TYR A 82 -9.27 6.93 2.69
N THR A 83 -9.86 5.74 2.96
CA THR A 83 -9.15 4.61 3.56
C THR A 83 -7.98 4.19 2.68
N HIS A 84 -8.22 4.04 1.38
CA HIS A 84 -7.22 3.70 0.38
C HIS A 84 -6.10 4.75 0.36
N SER A 85 -6.43 6.04 0.24
CA SER A 85 -5.46 7.13 0.24
C SER A 85 -4.56 7.12 1.50
N VAL A 86 -5.13 6.90 2.70
CA VAL A 86 -4.35 6.79 3.94
C VAL A 86 -3.43 5.57 3.91
N ASN A 87 -3.93 4.43 3.46
CA ASN A 87 -3.14 3.19 3.35
C ASN A 87 -1.97 3.36 2.37
N VAL A 88 -2.24 3.89 1.16
CA VAL A 88 -1.20 4.11 0.14
C VAL A 88 -0.14 5.09 0.64
N ALA A 89 -0.55 6.15 1.35
CA ALA A 89 0.39 7.07 1.99
C ALA A 89 1.29 6.35 3.02
N LEU A 90 0.72 5.51 3.89
CA LEU A 90 1.47 4.78 4.91
C LEU A 90 2.37 3.69 4.31
N TRP A 91 1.87 2.90 3.34
CA TRP A 91 2.69 1.93 2.62
C TRP A 91 3.81 2.59 1.83
N GLY A 92 3.53 3.72 1.20
CA GLY A 92 4.52 4.53 0.50
C GLY A 92 5.63 5.03 1.43
N GLN A 93 5.28 5.58 2.61
CA GLN A 93 6.25 6.01 3.63
C GLN A 93 7.13 4.83 4.10
N ILE A 94 6.54 3.66 4.33
CA ILE A 94 7.27 2.45 4.73
C ILE A 94 8.28 2.06 3.65
N LEU A 95 7.85 1.97 2.39
CA LEU A 95 8.71 1.59 1.28
C LEU A 95 9.81 2.63 1.04
N ALA A 96 9.49 3.92 1.03
CA ALA A 96 10.46 5.01 0.88
C ALA A 96 11.51 4.98 1.99
N GLY A 97 11.10 4.74 3.24
CA GLY A 97 12.02 4.55 4.36
C GLY A 97 12.93 3.33 4.20
N TRP A 98 12.41 2.20 3.71
CA TRP A 98 13.20 1.01 3.42
C TRP A 98 14.19 1.22 2.26
N MET A 99 13.85 2.07 1.30
CA MET A 99 14.74 2.49 0.21
C MET A 99 15.80 3.50 0.65
N GLY A 100 15.74 3.99 1.89
CA GLY A 100 16.69 4.97 2.43
C GLY A 100 16.48 6.39 1.94
N TYR A 101 15.26 6.75 1.53
CA TYR A 101 14.95 8.11 1.15
C TYR A 101 15.04 9.05 2.36
N ARG A 102 15.39 10.32 2.10
CA ARG A 102 15.42 11.37 3.13
C ARG A 102 14.00 11.76 3.53
N GLU A 103 13.85 12.36 4.70
CA GLU A 103 12.55 12.74 5.28
C GLU A 103 11.71 13.59 4.32
N ASP A 104 12.33 14.60 3.68
CA ASP A 104 11.63 15.45 2.71
C ASP A 104 11.03 14.67 1.52
N MET A 105 11.67 13.60 1.11
CA MET A 105 11.16 12.71 0.06
C MET A 105 10.06 11.80 0.59
N ILE A 106 10.20 11.28 1.83
CA ILE A 106 9.19 10.44 2.47
C ILE A 106 7.89 11.24 2.67
N GLU A 107 7.98 12.52 3.07
CA GLU A 107 6.82 13.42 3.17
C GLU A 107 6.14 13.62 1.81
N LYS A 108 6.91 13.84 0.74
CA LYS A 108 6.35 13.95 -0.62
C LYS A 108 5.65 12.67 -1.07
N VAL A 109 6.22 11.50 -0.77
CA VAL A 109 5.57 10.21 -1.02
C VAL A 109 4.25 10.11 -0.26
N ALA A 110 4.22 10.48 1.02
CA ALA A 110 3.01 10.45 1.83
C ALA A 110 1.90 11.35 1.26
N ILE A 111 2.24 12.59 0.90
CA ILE A 111 1.28 13.53 0.30
C ILE A 111 0.81 13.03 -1.06
N THR A 112 1.70 12.43 -1.86
CA THR A 112 1.29 11.82 -3.14
C THR A 112 0.33 10.66 -2.92
N GLY A 113 0.59 9.79 -1.95
CA GLY A 113 -0.33 8.69 -1.60
C GLY A 113 -1.71 9.17 -1.16
N ILE A 114 -1.80 10.34 -0.49
CA ILE A 114 -3.09 10.96 -0.19
C ILE A 114 -3.79 11.47 -1.45
N LEU A 115 -3.04 12.02 -2.42
CA LEU A 115 -3.58 12.76 -3.55
C LEU A 115 -3.73 11.95 -4.83
N HIS A 116 -3.10 10.76 -4.97
CA HIS A 116 -3.01 10.04 -6.24
C HIS A 116 -4.36 9.85 -6.91
N ASP A 117 -5.37 9.52 -6.13
CA ASP A 117 -6.74 9.23 -6.56
C ASP A 117 -7.73 10.39 -6.39
N ILE A 118 -7.27 11.61 -6.06
CA ILE A 118 -8.18 12.75 -5.85
C ILE A 118 -9.10 13.03 -7.05
N GLY A 119 -8.67 12.64 -8.24
CA GLY A 119 -9.46 12.81 -9.47
C GLY A 119 -10.76 12.02 -9.49
N ILE A 120 -10.88 10.94 -8.72
CA ILE A 120 -12.13 10.17 -8.54
C ILE A 120 -13.25 11.07 -8.01
N LEU A 121 -12.93 12.07 -7.20
CA LEU A 121 -13.90 13.03 -6.68
C LEU A 121 -14.50 13.95 -7.77
N LYS A 122 -13.99 13.91 -9.01
CA LYS A 122 -14.54 14.58 -10.18
C LYS A 122 -15.42 13.69 -11.06
N PHE A 123 -15.50 12.41 -10.76
CA PHE A 123 -16.33 11.50 -11.53
C PHE A 123 -17.80 11.88 -11.44
N THR A 124 -18.49 11.73 -12.55
CA THR A 124 -19.95 11.76 -12.63
C THR A 124 -20.55 10.53 -11.94
N GLN A 125 -21.85 10.56 -11.62
CA GLN A 125 -22.51 9.41 -10.99
C GLN A 125 -22.38 8.14 -11.86
N ASN A 126 -22.50 8.24 -13.18
CA ASN A 126 -22.33 7.10 -14.09
C ASN A 126 -20.91 6.52 -14.05
N GLU A 127 -19.88 7.37 -13.94
CA GLU A 127 -18.49 6.93 -13.79
C GLU A 127 -18.27 6.27 -12.44
N LEU A 128 -18.91 6.75 -11.36
CA LEU A 128 -18.85 6.14 -10.03
C LEU A 128 -19.58 4.79 -9.96
N ASP A 129 -20.70 4.64 -10.67
CA ASP A 129 -21.47 3.38 -10.69
C ASP A 129 -20.68 2.25 -11.37
N ASP A 130 -19.78 2.61 -12.31
CA ASP A 130 -18.86 1.66 -12.96
C ASP A 130 -17.52 1.51 -12.22
N PHE A 131 -17.28 2.31 -11.17
CA PHE A 131 -16.00 2.37 -10.48
C PHE A 131 -15.79 1.14 -9.58
N SER A 132 -14.56 0.60 -9.63
CA SER A 132 -14.02 -0.39 -8.71
C SER A 132 -12.51 -0.28 -8.70
N PHE A 133 -11.88 -0.25 -7.55
CA PHE A 133 -10.42 -0.23 -7.42
C PHE A 133 -9.75 -1.43 -8.11
N HIS A 134 -10.41 -2.61 -8.14
CA HIS A 134 -9.89 -3.78 -8.85
C HIS A 134 -9.98 -3.67 -10.39
N LYS A 135 -10.93 -2.88 -10.91
CA LYS A 135 -11.04 -2.64 -12.35
C LYS A 135 -10.00 -1.64 -12.88
N GLU A 136 -9.36 -0.88 -12.00
CA GLU A 136 -8.26 0.01 -12.38
C GLU A 136 -7.08 -0.75 -12.97
N LEU A 137 -6.91 -2.01 -12.59
CA LEU A 137 -5.93 -2.91 -13.19
C LEU A 137 -6.24 -3.23 -14.67
N GLU A 138 -7.45 -2.91 -15.14
CA GLU A 138 -7.89 -3.05 -16.53
C GLU A 138 -8.01 -1.65 -17.18
N MET A 139 -7.22 -1.37 -18.20
CA MET A 139 -7.28 -0.09 -18.95
C MET A 139 -8.69 0.22 -19.45
N GLY A 140 -9.27 1.36 -19.04
CA GLY A 140 -10.62 1.74 -19.43
C GLY A 140 -10.97 3.19 -19.05
N ALA A 141 -12.25 3.44 -18.75
CA ALA A 141 -12.76 4.77 -18.37
C ALA A 141 -12.02 5.40 -17.15
N PHE A 142 -11.34 4.57 -16.37
CA PHE A 142 -10.62 4.96 -15.17
C PHE A 142 -9.32 5.72 -15.40
N SER A 143 -8.66 5.57 -16.55
CA SER A 143 -7.46 6.36 -16.89
C SER A 143 -7.66 7.87 -16.76
N LYS A 144 -8.92 8.32 -16.71
CA LYS A 144 -9.27 9.74 -16.55
C LYS A 144 -8.98 10.29 -15.15
N HIS A 145 -9.03 9.46 -14.06
CA HIS A 145 -8.87 10.01 -12.71
C HIS A 145 -7.48 10.59 -12.48
N SER A 146 -6.43 10.00 -13.05
CA SER A 146 -5.07 10.54 -12.94
C SER A 146 -4.96 11.91 -13.63
N MET A 147 -5.59 12.10 -14.80
CA MET A 147 -5.69 13.38 -15.47
C MET A 147 -6.54 14.39 -14.69
N TYR A 148 -7.70 13.99 -14.19
CA TYR A 148 -8.54 14.85 -13.34
C TYR A 148 -7.83 15.22 -12.03
N GLY A 149 -7.07 14.30 -11.45
CA GLY A 149 -6.23 14.54 -10.27
C GLY A 149 -5.17 15.61 -10.57
N TYR A 150 -4.44 15.46 -11.67
CA TYR A 150 -3.46 16.45 -12.10
C TYR A 150 -4.08 17.84 -12.31
N GLU A 151 -5.23 17.93 -12.99
CA GLU A 151 -5.95 19.20 -13.17
C GLU A 151 -6.31 19.87 -11.84
N LEU A 152 -6.64 19.09 -10.80
CA LEU A 152 -6.92 19.60 -9.46
C LEU A 152 -5.67 20.13 -8.75
N VAL A 153 -4.50 19.49 -8.95
CA VAL A 153 -3.29 19.84 -8.21
C VAL A 153 -2.30 20.73 -8.94
N LYS A 154 -2.39 20.87 -10.28
CA LYS A 154 -1.37 21.56 -11.10
C LYS A 154 -1.07 23.00 -10.68
N ASN A 155 -2.09 23.74 -10.21
CA ASN A 155 -1.98 25.14 -9.79
C ASN A 155 -1.87 25.31 -8.26
N LYS A 156 -1.77 24.21 -7.48
CA LYS A 156 -1.68 24.26 -6.04
C LYS A 156 -0.24 24.48 -5.58
N ASP A 157 -0.07 24.97 -4.34
CA ASP A 157 1.25 25.13 -3.72
C ASP A 157 1.77 23.76 -3.25
N LEU A 158 2.22 22.96 -4.21
CA LEU A 158 2.77 21.62 -4.04
C LEU A 158 4.04 21.47 -4.88
N ASP A 159 4.96 20.64 -4.41
CA ASP A 159 6.16 20.28 -5.19
C ASP A 159 5.79 19.68 -6.55
N GLN A 160 6.55 20.03 -7.57
CA GLN A 160 6.28 19.59 -8.95
C GLN A 160 6.35 18.06 -9.09
N SER A 161 7.20 17.39 -8.29
CA SER A 161 7.31 15.92 -8.30
C SER A 161 6.05 15.23 -7.77
N ILE A 162 5.34 15.84 -6.81
CA ILE A 162 4.04 15.36 -6.32
C ILE A 162 3.00 15.46 -7.44
N LYS A 163 2.89 16.63 -8.10
CA LYS A 163 1.94 16.87 -9.18
C LYS A 163 2.14 15.89 -10.34
N GLN A 164 3.40 15.67 -10.72
CA GLN A 164 3.74 14.69 -11.75
C GLN A 164 3.36 13.26 -11.33
N ALA A 165 3.66 12.88 -10.08
CA ALA A 165 3.34 11.54 -9.59
C ALA A 165 1.82 11.30 -9.52
N VAL A 166 0.99 12.30 -9.18
CA VAL A 166 -0.47 12.22 -9.28
C VAL A 166 -0.94 11.93 -10.71
N LEU A 167 -0.27 12.49 -11.73
CA LEU A 167 -0.60 12.21 -13.13
C LEU A 167 -0.16 10.78 -13.54
N THR A 168 0.99 10.32 -13.04
CA THR A 168 1.70 9.17 -13.60
C THR A 168 1.74 7.95 -12.69
N HIS A 169 0.94 7.89 -11.62
CA HIS A 169 1.00 6.78 -10.66
C HIS A 169 0.58 5.42 -11.25
N HIS A 170 -0.09 5.39 -12.39
CA HIS A 170 -0.39 4.19 -13.17
C HIS A 170 0.53 3.97 -14.38
N GLU A 171 1.60 4.72 -14.51
CA GLU A 171 2.64 4.40 -15.49
C GLU A 171 3.49 3.23 -14.99
N HIS A 172 3.85 2.32 -15.88
CA HIS A 172 4.61 1.12 -15.57
C HIS A 172 6.05 1.21 -16.06
N ALA A 173 6.97 0.54 -15.39
CA ALA A 173 8.37 0.51 -15.76
C ALA A 173 8.62 -0.03 -17.18
N ASP A 174 7.75 -0.90 -17.68
CA ASP A 174 7.78 -1.46 -19.04
C ASP A 174 7.10 -0.60 -20.11
N GLY A 175 6.52 0.55 -19.73
CA GLY A 175 5.80 1.47 -20.62
C GLY A 175 4.37 1.04 -20.97
N SER A 176 3.85 0.00 -20.35
CA SER A 176 2.47 -0.48 -20.58
C SER A 176 1.41 0.29 -19.78
N GLY A 177 1.82 1.25 -18.95
CA GLY A 177 0.94 2.05 -18.11
C GLY A 177 0.22 3.19 -18.83
N PHE A 178 -0.41 4.07 -18.07
CA PHE A 178 -1.17 5.22 -18.57
C PHE A 178 -1.00 6.43 -17.61
N PRO A 179 -1.33 7.66 -18.02
CA PRO A 179 -1.97 8.09 -19.30
C PRO A 179 -1.00 8.39 -20.42
N LEU A 180 0.32 8.42 -20.18
CA LEU A 180 1.32 8.88 -21.13
C LEU A 180 2.07 7.74 -21.83
N GLY A 181 2.07 6.53 -21.25
CA GLY A 181 2.80 5.36 -21.75
C GLY A 181 4.33 5.56 -21.71
N VAL A 182 4.83 6.16 -20.64
CA VAL A 182 6.27 6.44 -20.46
C VAL A 182 7.00 5.28 -19.78
N ASP A 183 8.27 5.09 -20.11
CA ASP A 183 9.11 4.02 -19.55
C ASP A 183 9.75 4.40 -18.20
N ASN A 184 10.38 3.41 -17.54
CA ASN A 184 11.02 3.57 -16.22
C ASN A 184 12.01 4.74 -16.13
N LYS A 185 12.69 5.12 -17.23
CA LYS A 185 13.66 6.23 -17.21
C LYS A 185 13.01 7.58 -17.01
N SER A 186 11.75 7.71 -17.43
CA SER A 186 10.96 8.93 -17.35
C SER A 186 10.16 9.05 -16.04
N LEU A 187 10.06 7.94 -15.25
CA LEU A 187 9.32 7.92 -14.00
C LEU A 187 10.12 8.55 -12.85
N ASN A 188 9.46 9.41 -12.07
CA ASN A 188 10.11 9.97 -10.89
C ASN A 188 10.14 8.96 -9.71
N PRO A 189 11.04 9.15 -8.74
CA PRO A 189 11.18 8.21 -7.62
C PRO A 189 9.93 8.05 -6.76
N ILE A 190 9.08 9.08 -6.64
CA ILE A 190 7.83 9.06 -5.86
C ILE A 190 6.86 8.10 -6.53
N GLN A 191 6.68 8.23 -7.85
CA GLN A 191 5.74 7.41 -8.60
C GLN A 191 6.06 5.92 -8.47
N ARG A 192 7.34 5.50 -8.58
CA ARG A 192 7.78 4.10 -8.44
C ARG A 192 7.41 3.49 -7.08
N VAL A 193 7.37 4.32 -6.04
CA VAL A 193 6.96 3.90 -4.69
C VAL A 193 5.44 3.81 -4.59
N ILE A 194 4.75 4.83 -5.09
CA ILE A 194 3.27 4.91 -5.01
C ILE A 194 2.62 3.79 -5.81
N GLU A 195 3.08 3.49 -7.01
CA GLU A 195 2.57 2.40 -7.84
C GLU A 195 2.55 1.05 -7.10
N ILE A 196 3.64 0.69 -6.42
CA ILE A 196 3.71 -0.57 -5.63
C ILE A 196 2.79 -0.51 -4.42
N ALA A 197 2.75 0.63 -3.72
CA ALA A 197 1.92 0.82 -2.53
C ALA A 197 0.42 0.76 -2.87
N ASP A 198 0.03 1.35 -3.98
CA ASP A 198 -1.31 1.41 -4.50
C ASP A 198 -1.82 0.02 -4.90
N VAL A 199 -1.13 -0.67 -5.80
CA VAL A 199 -1.53 -2.02 -6.23
C VAL A 199 -1.53 -3.01 -5.05
N TYR A 200 -0.54 -2.92 -4.14
CA TYR A 200 -0.54 -3.74 -2.93
C TYR A 200 -1.79 -3.49 -2.08
N ASP A 201 -2.17 -2.23 -1.88
CA ASP A 201 -3.36 -1.87 -1.11
C ASP A 201 -4.64 -2.33 -1.80
N THR A 202 -4.78 -2.07 -3.10
CA THR A 202 -5.92 -2.46 -3.92
C THR A 202 -6.19 -3.96 -3.85
N LEU A 203 -5.17 -4.80 -4.05
CA LEU A 203 -5.31 -6.26 -4.01
C LEU A 203 -5.64 -6.82 -2.62
N LEU A 204 -5.31 -6.09 -1.56
CA LEU A 204 -5.73 -6.43 -0.19
C LEU A 204 -7.17 -6.02 0.11
N MET A 205 -7.75 -5.08 -0.64
CA MET A 205 -9.11 -4.60 -0.37
C MET A 205 -10.16 -5.68 -0.63
N ARG A 206 -11.24 -5.63 0.15
CA ARG A 206 -12.41 -6.48 -0.08
C ARG A 206 -13.45 -5.70 -0.85
N GLU A 207 -13.61 -6.00 -2.13
CA GLU A 207 -14.67 -5.43 -2.94
C GLU A 207 -15.69 -6.50 -3.37
N PRO A 208 -16.97 -6.14 -3.57
CA PRO A 208 -17.97 -7.05 -4.10
C PRO A 208 -17.55 -7.61 -5.47
N GLY A 209 -17.57 -8.94 -5.61
CA GLY A 209 -17.20 -9.61 -6.87
C GLY A 209 -15.71 -9.95 -7.01
N PHE A 210 -14.84 -9.48 -6.12
CA PHE A 210 -13.42 -9.81 -6.14
C PHE A 210 -13.01 -10.61 -4.91
N LYS A 211 -12.11 -11.59 -5.11
CA LYS A 211 -11.54 -12.37 -4.02
C LYS A 211 -10.45 -11.51 -3.34
N ARG A 212 -10.61 -11.25 -2.04
CA ARG A 212 -9.53 -10.67 -1.23
C ARG A 212 -8.32 -11.59 -1.23
N MET A 213 -7.14 -11.05 -1.50
CA MET A 213 -5.88 -11.78 -1.40
C MET A 213 -5.27 -11.61 -0.01
N SER A 214 -4.56 -12.63 0.47
CA SER A 214 -3.69 -12.49 1.64
C SER A 214 -2.46 -11.67 1.29
N PRO A 215 -1.76 -11.07 2.28
CA PRO A 215 -0.50 -10.35 2.02
C PRO A 215 0.53 -11.17 1.22
N PHE A 216 0.61 -12.48 1.46
CA PHE A 216 1.51 -13.37 0.72
C PHE A 216 1.05 -13.62 -0.71
N GLU A 217 -0.26 -13.81 -0.94
CA GLU A 217 -0.80 -13.94 -2.30
C GLU A 217 -0.55 -12.67 -3.11
N VAL A 218 -0.70 -11.48 -2.52
CA VAL A 218 -0.41 -10.20 -3.19
C VAL A 218 1.08 -10.10 -3.54
N LEU A 219 1.98 -10.41 -2.60
CA LEU A 219 3.42 -10.37 -2.88
C LEU A 219 3.84 -11.36 -3.98
N ILE A 220 3.24 -12.55 -4.02
CA ILE A 220 3.45 -13.52 -5.11
C ILE A 220 2.94 -12.93 -6.42
N HIS A 221 1.75 -12.36 -6.44
CA HIS A 221 1.16 -11.74 -7.64
C HIS A 221 2.06 -10.62 -8.20
N LEU A 222 2.46 -9.68 -7.36
CA LEU A 222 3.35 -8.57 -7.76
C LEU A 222 4.68 -9.04 -8.35
N ASN A 223 5.25 -10.16 -7.86
CA ASN A 223 6.55 -10.63 -8.33
C ASN A 223 6.47 -11.59 -9.54
N GLU A 224 5.50 -12.51 -9.55
CA GLU A 224 5.42 -13.58 -10.53
C GLU A 224 4.52 -13.25 -11.73
N VAL A 225 3.50 -12.41 -11.54
CA VAL A 225 2.52 -12.07 -12.59
C VAL A 225 2.84 -10.71 -13.21
N GLU A 226 3.16 -9.73 -12.41
CA GLU A 226 3.29 -8.34 -12.83
C GLU A 226 4.71 -7.75 -12.65
N GLY A 227 5.70 -8.56 -12.29
CA GLY A 227 7.03 -8.07 -11.89
C GLY A 227 7.75 -7.16 -12.90
N ASN A 228 7.42 -7.25 -14.18
CA ASN A 228 7.99 -6.38 -15.22
C ASN A 228 7.40 -4.95 -15.22
N LYS A 229 6.25 -4.74 -14.60
CA LYS A 229 5.59 -3.44 -14.52
C LYS A 229 6.26 -2.49 -13.55
N TYR A 230 6.89 -3.02 -12.48
CA TYR A 230 7.40 -2.23 -11.36
C TYR A 230 8.91 -2.00 -11.45
N ASP A 231 9.38 -0.95 -10.77
CA ASP A 231 10.84 -0.77 -10.57
C ASP A 231 11.40 -1.98 -9.80
N PRO A 232 12.37 -2.73 -10.39
CA PRO A 232 12.85 -3.98 -9.80
C PRO A 232 13.47 -3.81 -8.41
N SER A 233 14.12 -2.66 -8.16
CA SER A 233 14.77 -2.40 -6.87
C SER A 233 13.73 -2.10 -5.79
N ALA A 234 12.73 -1.29 -6.10
CA ALA A 234 11.63 -0.97 -5.20
C ALA A 234 10.81 -2.23 -4.88
N LEU A 235 10.45 -3.02 -5.90
CA LEU A 235 9.71 -4.28 -5.73
C LEU A 235 10.48 -5.30 -4.87
N LEU A 236 11.78 -5.49 -5.13
CA LEU A 236 12.63 -6.40 -4.36
C LEU A 236 12.70 -5.98 -2.88
N ILE A 237 12.92 -4.68 -2.62
CA ILE A 237 12.99 -4.14 -1.26
C ILE A 237 11.64 -4.31 -0.56
N PHE A 238 10.54 -3.94 -1.21
CA PHE A 238 9.19 -4.08 -0.66
C PHE A 238 8.90 -5.53 -0.28
N THR A 239 9.03 -6.44 -1.24
CA THR A 239 8.77 -7.87 -1.05
C THR A 239 9.61 -8.47 0.07
N SER A 240 10.93 -8.20 0.04
CA SER A 240 11.87 -8.78 0.99
C SER A 240 11.64 -8.29 2.42
N ARG A 241 11.44 -6.99 2.57
CA ARG A 241 11.25 -6.36 3.88
C ARG A 241 9.89 -6.68 4.46
N LEU A 242 8.83 -6.60 3.64
CA LEU A 242 7.47 -6.87 4.09
C LEU A 242 7.29 -8.34 4.49
N ALA A 243 7.77 -9.29 3.68
CA ALA A 243 7.73 -10.70 4.06
C ALA A 243 8.38 -10.95 5.42
N GLN A 244 9.53 -10.33 5.69
CA GLN A 244 10.25 -10.48 6.96
C GLN A 244 9.46 -9.94 8.17
N THR A 245 8.58 -8.96 7.99
CA THR A 245 7.73 -8.47 9.10
C THR A 245 6.76 -9.53 9.63
N PHE A 246 6.46 -10.56 8.85
CA PHE A 246 5.57 -11.63 9.22
C PHE A 246 6.26 -12.83 9.90
N ILE A 247 7.58 -12.75 10.18
CA ILE A 247 8.25 -13.77 11.02
C ILE A 247 7.53 -13.85 12.37
N GLN A 248 7.30 -15.09 12.83
CA GLN A 248 6.57 -15.43 14.05
C GLN A 248 5.04 -15.19 13.97
N CYS A 249 4.48 -14.62 12.92
CA CYS A 249 3.03 -14.54 12.74
C CYS A 249 2.43 -15.93 12.51
N ARG A 250 1.22 -16.11 13.01
CA ARG A 250 0.41 -17.30 12.75
C ARG A 250 -0.28 -17.16 11.39
N VAL A 251 -0.31 -18.26 10.65
CA VAL A 251 -0.88 -18.31 9.29
C VAL A 251 -1.73 -19.54 9.11
N ARG A 252 -2.70 -19.47 8.17
CA ARG A 252 -3.44 -20.62 7.68
C ARG A 252 -3.02 -20.94 6.26
N LEU A 253 -2.80 -22.24 6.00
CA LEU A 253 -2.50 -22.76 4.68
C LEU A 253 -3.79 -23.12 3.92
N ASN A 254 -3.70 -23.23 2.59
CA ASN A 254 -4.82 -23.59 1.71
C ASN A 254 -5.41 -24.98 2.00
N ASN A 255 -4.71 -25.87 2.68
CA ASN A 255 -5.20 -27.17 3.15
C ASN A 255 -5.87 -27.11 4.53
N GLY A 256 -6.05 -25.92 5.11
CA GLY A 256 -6.66 -25.70 6.43
C GLY A 256 -5.72 -25.83 7.63
N GLN A 257 -4.47 -26.27 7.46
CA GLN A 257 -3.50 -26.33 8.55
C GLN A 257 -3.12 -24.93 9.03
N GLU A 258 -3.01 -24.76 10.33
CA GLU A 258 -2.48 -23.54 10.95
C GLU A 258 -1.04 -23.78 11.41
N GLY A 259 -0.22 -22.74 11.26
CA GLY A 259 1.17 -22.81 11.65
C GLY A 259 1.75 -21.42 11.90
N LYS A 260 3.05 -21.37 12.16
CA LYS A 260 3.80 -20.17 12.48
C LYS A 260 4.97 -20.02 11.52
N ILE A 261 5.16 -18.83 10.96
CA ILE A 261 6.31 -18.53 10.09
C ILE A 261 7.57 -18.50 10.96
N VAL A 262 8.53 -19.38 10.67
CA VAL A 262 9.76 -19.48 11.48
C VAL A 262 11.01 -19.02 10.75
N LEU A 263 11.05 -19.16 9.41
CA LEU A 263 12.23 -18.80 8.63
C LEU A 263 11.85 -18.48 7.19
N PHE A 264 12.51 -17.46 6.60
CA PHE A 264 12.47 -17.19 5.17
C PHE A 264 13.73 -17.73 4.48
N ASN A 265 13.50 -18.45 3.38
CA ASN A 265 14.60 -18.87 2.52
C ASN A 265 15.06 -17.68 1.65
N LYS A 266 16.34 -17.33 1.68
CA LYS A 266 16.91 -16.22 0.89
C LYS A 266 16.72 -16.33 -0.62
N TYR A 267 16.52 -17.54 -1.14
CA TYR A 267 16.28 -17.81 -2.56
C TYR A 267 14.80 -17.96 -2.93
N SER A 268 13.92 -18.00 -1.92
CA SER A 268 12.48 -18.18 -2.10
C SER A 268 11.74 -17.50 -0.95
N ILE A 269 11.89 -16.17 -0.87
CA ILE A 269 11.43 -15.38 0.26
C ILE A 269 9.90 -15.45 0.47
N LEU A 270 9.13 -15.66 -0.61
CA LEU A 270 7.67 -15.79 -0.54
C LEU A 270 7.21 -17.21 -0.20
N ARG A 271 8.14 -18.13 0.03
CA ARG A 271 7.91 -19.54 0.37
C ARG A 271 8.61 -19.91 1.70
N PRO A 272 8.10 -19.41 2.84
CA PRO A 272 8.76 -19.61 4.15
C PRO A 272 8.64 -21.04 4.65
N LEU A 273 9.45 -21.33 5.67
CA LEU A 273 9.32 -22.51 6.53
C LEU A 273 8.25 -22.22 7.60
N ILE A 274 7.25 -23.09 7.68
CA ILE A 274 6.12 -22.98 8.61
C ILE A 274 6.23 -24.09 9.66
N GLN A 275 6.17 -23.75 10.94
CA GLN A 275 6.01 -24.70 12.03
C GLN A 275 4.52 -25.06 12.17
N VAL A 276 4.16 -26.32 11.99
CA VAL A 276 2.81 -26.86 12.15
C VAL A 276 2.83 -27.92 13.23
N GLY A 277 2.23 -27.64 14.39
CA GLY A 277 2.33 -28.51 15.58
C GLY A 277 3.80 -28.71 16.00
N SER A 278 4.24 -29.96 16.08
CA SER A 278 5.63 -30.33 16.38
C SER A 278 6.53 -30.49 15.14
N GLY A 279 5.95 -30.35 13.94
CA GLY A 279 6.67 -30.53 12.65
C GLY A 279 6.90 -29.22 11.92
N PHE A 280 7.55 -29.33 10.75
CA PHE A 280 7.83 -28.21 9.87
C PHE A 280 7.38 -28.51 8.44
N VAL A 281 6.84 -27.51 7.77
CA VAL A 281 6.45 -27.53 6.35
C VAL A 281 7.27 -26.46 5.63
N ASP A 282 8.13 -26.90 4.71
CA ASP A 282 8.89 -25.98 3.85
C ASP A 282 8.06 -25.71 2.58
N LEU A 283 7.52 -24.48 2.46
CA LEU A 283 6.72 -24.08 1.31
C LEU A 283 7.56 -23.97 0.02
N ALA A 284 8.88 -23.84 0.11
CA ALA A 284 9.74 -23.88 -1.07
C ALA A 284 9.76 -25.26 -1.74
N LEU A 285 9.58 -26.34 -0.94
CA LEU A 285 9.52 -27.73 -1.40
C LEU A 285 8.06 -28.19 -1.67
N ARG A 286 7.08 -27.60 -0.99
CA ARG A 286 5.66 -27.95 -1.09
C ARG A 286 4.91 -26.89 -1.88
N LYS A 287 5.09 -26.90 -3.21
CA LYS A 287 4.46 -25.93 -4.14
C LYS A 287 2.92 -26.02 -4.19
N ASP A 288 2.35 -27.12 -3.73
CA ASP A 288 0.92 -27.34 -3.57
C ASP A 288 0.31 -26.56 -2.39
N LEU A 289 1.14 -26.08 -1.45
CA LEU A 289 0.70 -25.36 -0.27
C LEU A 289 1.02 -23.87 -0.37
N ASN A 290 0.06 -23.03 0.02
CA ASN A 290 0.17 -21.56 0.05
C ASN A 290 -0.39 -21.01 1.35
N ILE A 291 0.11 -19.85 1.78
CA ILE A 291 -0.47 -19.08 2.87
C ILE A 291 -1.69 -18.32 2.31
N VAL A 292 -2.87 -18.60 2.87
CA VAL A 292 -4.14 -17.98 2.44
C VAL A 292 -4.68 -16.97 3.44
N GLU A 293 -4.14 -16.96 4.68
CA GLU A 293 -4.60 -16.05 5.72
C GLU A 293 -3.48 -15.78 6.74
N LEU A 294 -3.43 -14.52 7.21
CA LEU A 294 -2.63 -14.08 8.35
C LEU A 294 -3.54 -14.02 9.59
N LEU A 295 -3.25 -14.85 10.62
CA LEU A 295 -4.13 -15.02 11.77
C LEU A 295 -3.85 -14.05 12.93
N ASP A 296 -2.61 -13.55 13.06
CA ASP A 296 -2.19 -12.64 14.16
C ASP A 296 -1.92 -11.23 13.68
#